data_d9c6bb6e6f6cb66c96415dbcf018c536
#
_entry.id   d9c6bb6e6f6cb66c96415dbcf018c536
#
_cell.length_a   1.000
_cell.length_b   1.000
_cell.length_c   1.000
_cell.angle_alpha   90.00
_cell.angle_beta   90.00
_cell.angle_gamma   90.00
#
_symmetry.space_group_name_H-M   'P 1'
#
loop_
_entity.id
_entity.type
_entity.pdbx_description
1 polymer ?
#
loop_
_entity_poly.entity_id
_entity_poly.type
_entity_poly.pdbx_seq_one_letter_code
_entity_poly.pdbx_strand_id
1 'polypeptide(L)'
;MKFGEAITLLNAGHPVTRAGWNGKGMFLIRAGGYKINVDDIKPNGIINAEFLKRRGLTQLEILPHINMWTVNAHGRQAYLPGWLASQSDMLADDWMEYSESAYQPMTTAVLLDEAQKQFTKQLRKHVEKKPHWTQTPRGREIMANRKHRGSKK
;
A
#
# COMPACT_ATOMS: atom_id res chain seq x y z
N MET A 1 11.08 17.34 -8.23
CA MET A 1 10.77 18.74 -7.79
C MET A 1 10.59 18.78 -6.28
N LYS A 2 10.65 19.96 -5.68
CA LYS A 2 10.43 20.16 -4.24
C LYS A 2 8.94 20.22 -3.92
N PHE A 3 8.59 20.08 -2.64
CA PHE A 3 7.19 20.08 -2.18
C PHE A 3 6.41 21.33 -2.56
N GLY A 4 7.03 22.54 -2.52
CA GLY A 4 6.36 23.77 -2.93
C GLY A 4 5.93 23.79 -4.41
N GLU A 5 6.74 23.18 -5.29
CA GLU A 5 6.40 23.01 -6.70
C GLU A 5 5.26 22.00 -6.89
N ALA A 6 5.26 20.91 -6.10
CA ALA A 6 4.16 19.95 -6.10
C ALA A 6 2.83 20.58 -5.65
N ILE A 7 2.85 21.47 -4.65
CA ILE A 7 1.66 22.25 -4.23
C ILE A 7 1.19 23.17 -5.34
N THR A 8 2.08 23.77 -6.09
CA THR A 8 1.74 24.63 -7.25
C THR A 8 1.00 23.80 -8.31
N LEU A 9 1.48 22.61 -8.62
CA LEU A 9 0.82 21.69 -9.57
C LEU A 9 -0.56 21.26 -9.05
N LEU A 10 -0.67 20.87 -7.79
CA LEU A 10 -1.96 20.52 -7.16
C LEU A 10 -2.97 21.67 -7.26
N ASN A 11 -2.54 22.91 -7.04
CA ASN A 11 -3.40 24.09 -7.17
C ASN A 11 -3.82 24.35 -8.63
N ALA A 12 -3.00 23.96 -9.60
CA ALA A 12 -3.33 24.00 -11.02
C ALA A 12 -4.23 22.83 -11.47
N GLY A 13 -4.53 21.87 -10.58
CA GLY A 13 -5.38 20.70 -10.87
C GLY A 13 -4.61 19.46 -11.34
N HIS A 14 -3.29 19.50 -11.32
CA HIS A 14 -2.45 18.36 -11.69
C HIS A 14 -2.22 17.42 -10.50
N PRO A 15 -2.41 16.11 -10.66
CA PRO A 15 -2.08 15.15 -9.61
C PRO A 15 -0.56 15.04 -9.46
N VAL A 16 -0.09 14.79 -8.22
CA VAL A 16 1.34 14.64 -7.93
C VAL A 16 1.62 13.39 -7.12
N THR A 17 2.83 12.88 -7.23
CA THR A 17 3.32 11.71 -6.50
C THR A 17 4.76 11.92 -6.06
N ARG A 18 5.28 10.99 -5.25
CA ARG A 18 6.69 10.91 -4.88
C ARG A 18 7.30 9.61 -5.38
N ALA A 19 8.51 9.69 -5.93
CA ALA A 19 9.27 8.50 -6.33
C ALA A 19 9.62 7.60 -5.13
N GLY A 20 9.84 8.18 -3.96
CA GLY A 20 10.17 7.47 -2.71
C GLY A 20 8.99 6.84 -1.98
N TRP A 21 7.76 6.99 -2.44
CA TRP A 21 6.63 6.32 -1.80
C TRP A 21 6.64 4.82 -2.09
N ASN A 22 6.47 4.02 -1.03
CA ASN A 22 6.55 2.55 -1.10
C ASN A 22 5.36 1.90 -1.81
N GLY A 23 4.26 2.62 -1.99
CA GLY A 23 3.04 2.15 -2.66
C GLY A 23 3.03 2.54 -4.12
N LYS A 24 3.02 1.56 -5.03
CA LYS A 24 2.80 1.84 -6.46
C LYS A 24 1.39 2.41 -6.67
N GLY A 25 1.28 3.47 -7.47
CA GLY A 25 0.00 4.11 -7.78
C GLY A 25 -0.54 5.01 -6.66
N MET A 26 0.30 5.44 -5.73
CA MET A 26 -0.06 6.49 -4.77
C MET A 26 0.12 7.86 -5.42
N PHE A 27 -0.89 8.70 -5.31
CA PHE A 27 -0.82 10.07 -5.77
C PHE A 27 -1.79 10.97 -5.01
N LEU A 28 -1.53 12.27 -5.05
CA LEU A 28 -2.36 13.28 -4.44
C LEU A 28 -3.16 14.00 -5.51
N ILE A 29 -4.37 14.39 -5.13
CA ILE A 29 -5.22 15.31 -5.89
C ILE A 29 -5.74 16.38 -4.94
N ARG A 30 -5.94 17.58 -5.46
CA ARG A 30 -6.65 18.65 -4.74
C ARG A 30 -8.14 18.58 -5.06
N ALA A 31 -8.97 18.44 -4.05
CA ALA A 31 -10.41 18.66 -4.16
C ALA A 31 -10.71 20.15 -3.99
N GLY A 32 -11.53 20.72 -4.87
CA GLY A 32 -12.10 22.04 -4.69
C GLY A 32 -13.10 22.07 -3.53
N GLY A 33 -13.33 23.24 -2.94
CA GLY A 33 -14.40 23.42 -1.98
C GLY A 33 -15.77 23.40 -2.66
N TYR A 34 -16.79 22.91 -1.96
CA TYR A 34 -18.17 22.92 -2.43
C TYR A 34 -19.15 22.95 -1.25
N LYS A 35 -20.40 23.30 -1.53
CA LYS A 35 -21.48 23.29 -0.53
C LYS A 35 -22.40 22.09 -0.79
N ILE A 36 -22.80 21.43 0.27
CA ILE A 36 -23.74 20.32 0.29
C ILE A 36 -24.97 20.71 1.10
N ASN A 37 -26.17 20.49 0.58
CA ASN A 37 -27.37 20.56 1.42
C ASN A 37 -27.40 19.34 2.35
N VAL A 38 -27.74 19.57 3.61
CA VAL A 38 -27.74 18.49 4.61
C VAL A 38 -28.73 17.38 4.25
N ASP A 39 -29.84 17.72 3.56
CA ASP A 39 -30.81 16.74 3.09
C ASP A 39 -30.32 15.85 1.94
N ASP A 40 -29.30 16.29 1.19
CA ASP A 40 -28.69 15.52 0.10
C ASP A 40 -27.61 14.54 0.59
N ILE A 41 -27.26 14.60 1.89
CA ILE A 41 -26.24 13.71 2.48
C ILE A 41 -26.82 12.30 2.65
N LYS A 42 -26.19 11.34 1.99
CA LYS A 42 -26.62 9.93 2.05
C LYS A 42 -26.50 9.36 3.47
N PRO A 43 -27.49 8.58 3.93
CA PRO A 43 -27.35 7.76 5.14
C PRO A 43 -26.10 6.88 5.06
N ASN A 44 -25.39 6.72 6.16
CA ASN A 44 -24.14 5.95 6.24
C ASN A 44 -22.95 6.52 5.44
N GLY A 45 -23.02 7.79 5.02
CA GLY A 45 -21.87 8.50 4.46
C GLY A 45 -20.83 8.88 5.52
N ILE A 46 -19.70 9.40 5.06
CA ILE A 46 -18.63 9.94 5.95
C ILE A 46 -19.15 11.08 6.83
N ILE A 47 -20.14 11.82 6.34
CA ILE A 47 -20.76 12.96 7.02
C ILE A 47 -22.11 12.51 7.60
N ASN A 48 -22.30 12.73 8.90
CA ASN A 48 -23.54 12.38 9.58
C ASN A 48 -24.57 13.50 9.46
N ALA A 49 -25.55 13.34 8.58
CA ALA A 49 -26.61 14.31 8.34
C ALA A 49 -27.43 14.61 9.61
N GLU A 50 -27.75 13.59 10.42
CA GLU A 50 -28.52 13.76 11.66
C GLU A 50 -27.79 14.62 12.69
N PHE A 51 -26.47 14.48 12.78
CA PHE A 51 -25.64 15.35 13.62
C PHE A 51 -25.75 16.81 13.17
N LEU A 52 -25.68 17.07 11.87
CA LEU A 52 -25.77 18.43 11.31
C LEU A 52 -27.18 19.03 11.53
N LYS A 53 -28.24 18.25 11.32
CA LYS A 53 -29.62 18.66 11.56
C LYS A 53 -29.86 19.05 13.02
N ARG A 54 -29.34 18.28 13.97
CA ARG A 54 -29.42 18.60 15.40
C ARG A 54 -28.72 19.90 15.75
N ARG A 55 -27.76 20.35 14.96
CA ARG A 55 -27.08 21.65 15.09
C ARG A 55 -27.78 22.77 14.34
N GLY A 56 -28.91 22.51 13.72
CA GLY A 56 -29.68 23.50 12.94
C GLY A 56 -29.02 23.87 11.61
N LEU A 57 -28.09 23.07 11.11
CA LEU A 57 -27.43 23.34 9.85
C LEU A 57 -28.27 22.78 8.68
N THR A 58 -28.51 23.62 7.68
CA THR A 58 -29.16 23.25 6.43
C THR A 58 -28.16 23.01 5.30
N GLN A 59 -26.97 23.59 5.43
CA GLN A 59 -25.87 23.42 4.49
C GLN A 59 -24.55 23.17 5.23
N LEU A 60 -23.68 22.41 4.61
CA LEU A 60 -22.31 22.17 5.03
C LEU A 60 -21.36 22.65 3.93
N GLU A 61 -20.37 23.45 4.29
CA GLU A 61 -19.29 23.82 3.40
C GLU A 61 -18.11 22.85 3.57
N ILE A 62 -17.74 22.19 2.48
CA ILE A 62 -16.52 21.40 2.39
C ILE A 62 -15.40 22.30 1.89
N LEU A 63 -14.39 22.52 2.71
CA LEU A 63 -13.24 23.35 2.34
C LEU A 63 -12.35 22.62 1.32
N PRO A 64 -11.58 23.36 0.49
CA PRO A 64 -10.57 22.77 -0.36
C PRO A 64 -9.58 21.95 0.47
N HIS A 65 -9.27 20.74 0.02
CA HIS A 65 -8.38 19.83 0.72
C HIS A 65 -7.62 18.92 -0.26
N ILE A 66 -6.55 18.31 0.23
CA ILE A 66 -5.75 17.35 -0.53
C ILE A 66 -6.18 15.95 -0.13
N ASN A 67 -6.38 15.10 -1.11
CA ASN A 67 -6.73 13.70 -0.93
C ASN A 67 -5.64 12.80 -1.49
N MET A 68 -5.53 11.60 -0.93
CA MET A 68 -4.58 10.60 -1.40
C MET A 68 -5.33 9.45 -2.07
N TRP A 69 -4.92 9.13 -3.28
CA TRP A 69 -5.17 7.82 -3.88
C TRP A 69 -4.05 6.87 -3.51
N THR A 70 -4.40 5.67 -3.11
CA THR A 70 -3.45 4.66 -2.65
C THR A 70 -3.93 3.28 -3.03
N VAL A 71 -3.12 2.27 -2.72
CA VAL A 71 -3.47 0.87 -2.88
C VAL A 71 -3.51 0.24 -1.50
N ASN A 72 -4.64 -0.40 -1.16
CA ASN A 72 -4.80 -1.07 0.14
C ASN A 72 -4.00 -2.39 0.20
N ALA A 73 -4.00 -3.04 1.36
CA ALA A 73 -3.29 -4.30 1.59
C ALA A 73 -3.71 -5.46 0.65
N HIS A 74 -4.86 -5.35 -0.01
CA HIS A 74 -5.37 -6.35 -0.97
C HIS A 74 -5.08 -5.96 -2.44
N GLY A 75 -4.23 -4.96 -2.68
CA GLY A 75 -3.90 -4.51 -4.03
C GLY A 75 -5.02 -3.72 -4.73
N ARG A 76 -6.07 -3.30 -4.02
CA ARG A 76 -7.18 -2.53 -4.58
C ARG A 76 -6.94 -1.04 -4.37
N GLN A 77 -7.32 -0.24 -5.38
CA GLN A 77 -7.30 1.21 -5.23
C GLN A 77 -8.20 1.64 -4.06
N ALA A 78 -7.69 2.56 -3.26
CA ALA A 78 -8.35 3.13 -2.10
C ALA A 78 -8.18 4.64 -2.10
N TYR A 79 -9.16 5.32 -1.54
CA TYR A 79 -9.21 6.78 -1.47
C TYR A 79 -9.18 7.22 -0.01
N LEU A 80 -8.24 8.07 0.33
CA LEU A 80 -8.10 8.64 1.67
C LEU A 80 -8.37 10.15 1.60
N PRO A 81 -9.53 10.63 2.08
CA PRO A 81 -9.82 12.04 2.15
C PRO A 81 -9.00 12.72 3.25
N GLY A 82 -8.51 13.94 2.96
CA GLY A 82 -7.82 14.74 3.96
C GLY A 82 -6.37 14.28 4.24
N TRP A 83 -5.53 14.21 3.21
CA TRP A 83 -4.12 13.90 3.38
C TRP A 83 -3.36 15.00 4.12
N LEU A 84 -2.51 14.62 5.08
CA LEU A 84 -1.62 15.49 5.83
C LEU A 84 -0.16 15.20 5.46
N ALA A 85 0.57 16.25 5.04
CA ALA A 85 1.99 16.12 4.73
C ALA A 85 2.81 15.82 5.99
N SER A 86 3.62 14.77 5.94
CA SER A 86 4.64 14.53 6.94
C SER A 86 5.85 15.45 6.73
N GLN A 87 6.73 15.59 7.72
CA GLN A 87 7.96 16.34 7.54
C GLN A 87 8.84 15.75 6.42
N SER A 88 8.88 14.43 6.30
CA SER A 88 9.60 13.76 5.22
C SER A 88 8.99 14.06 3.84
N ASP A 89 7.70 14.29 3.75
CA ASP A 89 7.06 14.71 2.50
C ASP A 89 7.38 16.17 2.17
N MET A 90 7.33 17.05 3.17
CA MET A 90 7.63 18.49 2.98
C MET A 90 9.08 18.76 2.61
N LEU A 91 10.01 17.97 3.13
CA LEU A 91 11.45 18.13 2.90
C LEU A 91 11.98 17.34 1.70
N ALA A 92 11.12 16.55 1.06
CA ALA A 92 11.49 15.73 -0.09
C ALA A 92 11.73 16.58 -1.35
N ASP A 93 12.63 16.09 -2.19
CA ASP A 93 12.96 16.66 -3.51
C ASP A 93 12.58 15.74 -4.70
N ASP A 94 11.98 14.59 -4.39
CA ASP A 94 11.59 13.53 -5.32
C ASP A 94 10.12 13.61 -5.77
N TRP A 95 9.46 14.75 -5.58
CA TRP A 95 8.12 14.99 -6.08
C TRP A 95 8.09 15.05 -7.61
N MET A 96 7.01 14.57 -8.20
CA MET A 96 6.79 14.56 -9.65
C MET A 96 5.31 14.63 -9.96
N GLU A 97 4.97 15.12 -11.15
CA GLU A 97 3.62 15.03 -11.67
C GLU A 97 3.24 13.56 -11.87
N TYR A 98 2.04 13.18 -11.43
CA TYR A 98 1.54 11.84 -11.64
C TYR A 98 0.96 11.69 -13.04
N SER A 99 1.38 10.65 -13.76
CA SER A 99 0.83 10.29 -15.06
C SER A 99 0.25 8.88 -14.99
N GLU A 100 -1.00 8.72 -15.42
CA GLU A 100 -1.64 7.39 -15.48
C GLU A 100 -0.90 6.43 -16.40
N SER A 101 -0.21 6.94 -17.44
CA SER A 101 0.63 6.12 -18.31
C SER A 101 1.84 5.52 -17.60
N ALA A 102 2.29 6.11 -16.48
CA ALA A 102 3.33 5.56 -15.62
C ALA A 102 2.76 4.56 -14.61
N TYR A 103 1.46 4.53 -14.40
CA TYR A 103 0.77 3.57 -13.55
C TYR A 103 0.42 2.32 -14.39
N GLN A 104 1.24 1.30 -14.25
CA GLN A 104 0.85 -0.04 -14.67
C GLN A 104 0.03 -0.65 -13.50
N PRO A 105 -1.31 -0.77 -13.61
CA PRO A 105 -2.05 -1.51 -12.60
C PRO A 105 -1.43 -2.91 -12.53
N MET A 106 -1.09 -3.37 -11.33
CA MET A 106 -0.62 -4.75 -11.17
C MET A 106 -1.74 -5.67 -11.67
N THR A 107 -1.59 -6.18 -12.88
CA THR A 107 -2.50 -7.19 -13.41
C THR A 107 -2.49 -8.40 -12.46
N THR A 108 -3.59 -9.13 -12.41
CA THR A 108 -3.69 -10.37 -11.62
C THR A 108 -2.50 -11.31 -11.87
N ALA A 109 -1.96 -11.31 -13.10
CA ALA A 109 -0.77 -12.07 -13.48
C ALA A 109 0.50 -11.58 -12.75
N VAL A 110 0.71 -10.27 -12.60
CA VAL A 110 1.87 -9.71 -11.87
C VAL A 110 1.73 -9.96 -10.36
N LEU A 111 0.51 -9.83 -9.81
CA LEU A 111 0.24 -10.15 -8.40
C LEU A 111 0.50 -11.63 -8.10
N LEU A 112 0.10 -12.53 -8.99
CA LEU A 112 0.35 -13.97 -8.85
C LEU A 112 1.84 -14.28 -8.94
N ASP A 113 2.57 -13.65 -9.86
CA ASP A 113 4.03 -13.84 -10.01
C ASP A 113 4.79 -13.33 -8.77
N GLU A 114 4.46 -12.16 -8.25
CA GLU A 114 5.06 -11.66 -7.01
C GLU A 114 4.71 -12.52 -5.78
N ALA A 115 3.46 -12.98 -5.66
CA ALA A 115 3.04 -13.89 -4.60
C ALA A 115 3.80 -15.23 -4.69
N GLN A 116 3.97 -15.75 -5.89
CA GLN A 116 4.70 -17.00 -6.13
C GLN A 116 6.21 -16.87 -5.84
N LYS A 117 6.81 -15.72 -6.17
CA LYS A 117 8.19 -15.39 -5.78
C LYS A 117 8.36 -15.28 -4.27
N GLN A 118 7.44 -14.62 -3.57
CA GLN A 118 7.47 -14.53 -2.11
C GLN A 118 7.28 -15.89 -1.44
N PHE A 119 6.33 -16.70 -1.91
CA PHE A 119 6.10 -18.04 -1.42
C PHE A 119 7.32 -18.94 -1.61
N THR A 120 7.92 -18.91 -2.79
CA THR A 120 9.16 -19.67 -3.10
C THR A 120 10.32 -19.23 -2.20
N LYS A 121 10.45 -17.94 -1.93
CA LYS A 121 11.46 -17.38 -1.02
C LYS A 121 11.25 -17.83 0.43
N GLN A 122 10.00 -17.91 0.88
CA GLN A 122 9.65 -18.43 2.21
C GLN A 122 9.90 -19.93 2.33
N LEU A 123 9.54 -20.70 1.30
CA LEU A 123 9.84 -22.13 1.25
C LEU A 123 11.35 -22.41 1.31
N ARG A 124 12.17 -21.70 0.54
CA ARG A 124 13.64 -21.83 0.60
C ARG A 124 14.17 -21.57 2.01
N LYS A 125 13.75 -20.50 2.67
CA LYS A 125 14.14 -20.21 4.06
C LYS A 125 13.72 -21.30 5.04
N HIS A 126 12.60 -21.97 4.78
CA HIS A 126 12.10 -23.06 5.62
C HIS A 126 12.85 -24.37 5.40
N VAL A 127 13.23 -24.66 4.14
CA VAL A 127 14.02 -25.84 3.77
C VAL A 127 15.46 -25.71 4.27
N GLU A 128 16.08 -24.53 4.13
CA GLU A 128 17.44 -24.26 4.61
C GLU A 128 17.56 -24.38 6.14
N LYS A 129 16.47 -24.16 6.90
CA LYS A 129 16.45 -24.31 8.36
C LYS A 129 16.25 -25.75 8.85
N LYS A 130 15.87 -26.69 7.98
CA LYS A 130 15.76 -28.11 8.35
C LYS A 130 17.09 -28.78 8.15
N PRO A 131 17.73 -29.32 9.22
CA PRO A 131 18.95 -30.08 9.03
C PRO A 131 18.67 -31.24 8.08
N HIS A 132 19.59 -31.47 7.13
CA HIS A 132 19.51 -32.64 6.26
C HIS A 132 19.30 -33.88 7.12
N TRP A 133 18.42 -34.80 6.69
CA TRP A 133 18.03 -35.97 7.51
C TRP A 133 19.23 -36.74 8.11
N THR A 134 20.37 -36.76 7.40
CA THR A 134 21.63 -37.37 7.88
C THR A 134 22.25 -36.63 9.08
N GLN A 135 21.88 -35.36 9.31
CA GLN A 135 22.37 -34.56 10.43
C GLN A 135 21.44 -34.67 11.64
N THR A 136 20.28 -35.29 11.50
CA THR A 136 19.39 -35.58 12.63
C THR A 136 19.95 -36.72 13.48
N PRO A 137 19.65 -36.79 14.79
CA PRO A 137 20.12 -37.89 15.63
C PRO A 137 19.79 -39.26 15.04
N ARG A 138 18.58 -39.45 14.55
CA ARG A 138 18.10 -40.68 13.89
C ARG A 138 18.83 -40.96 12.57
N GLY A 139 19.13 -39.96 11.76
CA GLY A 139 19.87 -40.07 10.51
C GLY A 139 21.32 -40.50 10.74
N ARG A 140 21.98 -39.96 11.78
CA ARG A 140 23.34 -40.35 12.19
C ARG A 140 23.40 -41.80 12.66
N GLU A 141 22.42 -42.23 13.42
CA GLU A 141 22.31 -43.62 13.90
C GLU A 141 22.15 -44.60 12.74
N ILE A 142 21.28 -44.32 11.77
CA ILE A 142 21.10 -45.17 10.57
C ILE A 142 22.39 -45.26 9.76
N MET A 143 23.12 -44.14 9.61
CA MET A 143 24.39 -44.12 8.87
C MET A 143 25.50 -44.88 9.60
N ALA A 144 25.57 -44.79 10.94
CA ALA A 144 26.52 -45.56 11.76
C ALA A 144 26.26 -47.07 11.65
N ASN A 145 25.00 -47.49 11.73
CA ASN A 145 24.61 -48.92 11.59
C ASN A 145 24.87 -49.51 10.19
N ARG A 146 24.81 -48.69 9.13
CA ARG A 146 25.19 -49.08 7.77
C ARG A 146 26.71 -49.37 7.65
N LYS A 147 27.56 -48.56 8.28
CA LYS A 147 29.02 -48.79 8.28
C LYS A 147 29.40 -50.07 8.97
N HIS A 148 28.73 -50.47 10.06
CA HIS A 148 29.02 -51.72 10.77
C HIS A 148 28.56 -52.97 10.02
N ARG A 149 27.56 -52.89 9.13
CA ARG A 149 27.13 -54.04 8.29
C ARG A 149 28.00 -54.28 7.05
N GLY A 150 28.75 -53.24 6.59
CA GLY A 150 29.64 -53.35 5.43
C GLY A 150 31.03 -53.88 5.76
N SER A 151 31.40 -54.05 7.05
CA SER A 151 32.73 -54.50 7.50
C SER A 151 32.80 -56.00 7.87
N LYS A 152 31.72 -56.77 7.60
CA LYS A 152 31.68 -58.23 7.81
C LYS A 152 31.48 -58.93 6.47
N LYS A 153 32.43 -58.79 5.59
CA LYS A 153 32.68 -59.73 4.46
C LYS A 153 34.18 -59.93 4.32
#